data_3ea0ecc738cabf46b79abd0451d0e0f1
#
_entry.id   3ea0ecc738cabf46b79abd0451d0e0f1
#
_cell.length_a   1.000
_cell.length_b   1.000
_cell.length_c   1.000
_cell.angle_alpha   90.00
_cell.angle_beta   90.00
_cell.angle_gamma   90.00
#
_symmetry.space_group_name_H-M   'P 1'
#
loop_
_entity.id
_entity.type
_entity.pdbx_description
1 polymer ?
#
loop_
_entity_poly.entity_id
_entity_poly.type
_entity_poly.pdbx_seq_one_letter_code
_entity_poly.pdbx_strand_id
1 'polypeptide(L)'
;RMIGLGMHGFVANKDFYADDVDTALSKPTDKRVFYLAQALQGGYSIDKLHELTKIDRWFLYKLKNIVDKEHELETFNSLNELPDDVLRHAKELGFSDFQITRLVTKCSSDEIDEKIKLTRLHRKSRGIVPVVKQIDTLAAEYPAQTNYLYLTYGGTGSDVKYLGDHRSVVVLGSGAYRIGSSVEFDWCGVN
;
A
#
# COMPACT_ATOMS: atom_id res chain seq x y z
N ARG A 1 3.96 4.56 -5.17
CA ARG A 1 5.26 4.90 -4.57
C ARG A 1 5.02 5.89 -3.45
N MET A 2 5.39 5.50 -2.23
CA MET A 2 5.17 6.37 -1.07
C MET A 2 5.94 7.68 -1.21
N ILE A 3 5.21 8.78 -1.04
CA ILE A 3 5.70 10.15 -0.91
C ILE A 3 6.68 10.59 -2.03
N GLY A 4 6.66 9.96 -3.18
CA GLY A 4 7.57 10.28 -4.29
C GLY A 4 9.05 9.90 -4.08
N LEU A 5 9.38 9.16 -3.02
CA LEU A 5 10.75 8.73 -2.70
C LEU A 5 11.17 7.43 -3.41
N GLY A 6 10.33 6.88 -4.26
CA GLY A 6 10.62 5.63 -4.98
C GLY A 6 10.44 4.35 -4.16
N MET A 7 9.97 4.46 -2.91
CA MET A 7 9.72 3.31 -2.04
C MET A 7 8.49 2.53 -2.47
N HIS A 8 8.52 1.21 -2.29
CA HIS A 8 7.42 0.32 -2.66
C HIS A 8 6.25 0.34 -1.68
N GLY A 9 6.49 0.76 -0.45
CA GLY A 9 5.51 0.83 0.63
C GLY A 9 6.17 1.16 1.97
N PHE A 10 5.46 0.94 3.06
CA PHE A 10 5.97 1.17 4.41
C PHE A 10 7.08 0.17 4.78
N VAL A 11 6.93 -1.09 4.38
CA VAL A 11 7.86 -2.19 4.63
C VAL A 11 8.37 -2.81 3.32
N ALA A 12 9.26 -3.80 3.43
CA ALA A 12 9.90 -4.49 2.30
C ALA A 12 10.79 -3.58 1.44
N ASN A 13 11.38 -2.55 2.04
CA ASN A 13 12.37 -1.67 1.41
C ASN A 13 13.76 -2.05 1.92
N LYS A 14 14.70 -2.35 1.00
CA LYS A 14 16.06 -2.78 1.38
C LYS A 14 17.04 -1.63 1.63
N ASP A 15 16.72 -0.42 1.18
CA ASP A 15 17.72 0.63 0.98
C ASP A 15 17.53 1.84 1.90
N PHE A 16 16.76 1.71 2.98
CA PHE A 16 16.43 2.83 3.83
C PHE A 16 16.63 2.49 5.31
N TYR A 17 17.87 2.65 5.76
CA TYR A 17 18.25 2.39 7.15
C TYR A 17 18.95 3.60 7.75
N ALA A 18 18.70 3.84 9.04
CA ALA A 18 19.49 4.76 9.86
C ALA A 18 20.43 3.94 10.76
N ASP A 19 21.67 4.41 10.88
CA ASP A 19 22.63 3.82 11.82
C ASP A 19 22.22 4.11 13.27
N ASP A 20 21.73 5.34 13.54
CA ASP A 20 21.16 5.77 14.82
C ASP A 20 19.65 5.99 14.65
N VAL A 21 18.89 4.94 14.95
CA VAL A 21 17.43 4.93 14.82
C VAL A 21 16.77 5.88 15.82
N ASP A 22 17.29 5.99 17.06
CA ASP A 22 16.71 6.84 18.10
C ASP A 22 16.81 8.33 17.72
N THR A 23 17.95 8.76 17.20
CA THR A 23 18.12 10.12 16.68
C THR A 23 17.25 10.36 15.43
N ALA A 24 17.18 9.42 14.51
CA ALA A 24 16.37 9.54 13.30
C ALA A 24 14.86 9.61 13.60
N LEU A 25 14.40 8.91 14.62
CA LEU A 25 13.00 8.96 15.08
C LEU A 25 12.67 10.26 15.81
N SER A 26 13.60 10.80 16.56
CA SER A 26 13.38 12.05 17.34
C SER A 26 13.23 13.28 16.44
N LYS A 27 13.78 13.24 15.22
CA LYS A 27 13.70 14.34 14.25
C LYS A 27 12.54 14.12 13.27
N PRO A 28 11.54 15.03 13.20
CA PRO A 28 10.42 14.92 12.28
C PRO A 28 10.85 15.27 10.85
N THR A 29 11.25 14.26 10.07
CA THR A 29 11.61 14.38 8.65
C THR A 29 10.61 13.64 7.78
N ASP A 30 10.61 13.88 6.47
CA ASP A 30 9.84 13.13 5.47
C ASP A 30 10.18 11.63 5.45
N LYS A 31 11.36 11.26 5.92
CA LYS A 31 11.87 9.89 5.96
C LYS A 31 11.51 9.12 7.24
N ARG A 32 11.00 9.82 8.25
CA ARG A 32 10.71 9.28 9.59
C ARG A 32 9.81 8.05 9.55
N VAL A 33 8.87 7.98 8.60
CA VAL A 33 7.98 6.83 8.45
C VAL A 33 8.74 5.53 8.18
N PHE A 34 9.84 5.57 7.46
CA PHE A 34 10.68 4.39 7.19
C PHE A 34 11.53 4.00 8.39
N TYR A 35 11.99 4.97 9.18
CA TYR A 35 12.67 4.69 10.44
C TYR A 35 11.73 4.07 11.48
N LEU A 36 10.43 4.40 11.44
CA LEU A 36 9.42 3.70 12.23
C LEU A 36 9.29 2.22 11.82
N ALA A 37 9.32 1.93 10.52
CA ALA A 37 9.32 0.56 10.03
C ALA A 37 10.55 -0.20 10.52
N GLN A 38 11.75 0.38 10.36
CA GLN A 38 13.01 -0.19 10.83
C GLN A 38 12.98 -0.47 12.34
N ALA A 39 12.51 0.47 13.14
CA ALA A 39 12.43 0.31 14.60
C ALA A 39 11.45 -0.79 15.01
N LEU A 40 10.28 -0.87 14.37
CA LEU A 40 9.29 -1.92 14.61
C LEU A 40 9.84 -3.29 14.23
N GLN A 41 10.51 -3.42 13.08
CA GLN A 41 11.20 -4.64 12.66
C GLN A 41 12.33 -5.02 13.62
N GLY A 42 12.99 -4.02 14.20
CA GLY A 42 14.01 -4.20 15.25
C GLY A 42 13.46 -4.45 16.64
N GLY A 43 12.13 -4.62 16.80
CA GLY A 43 11.51 -4.99 18.08
C GLY A 43 11.31 -3.84 19.08
N TYR A 44 11.34 -2.57 18.63
CA TYR A 44 11.05 -1.46 19.52
C TYR A 44 9.61 -1.52 20.02
N SER A 45 9.43 -1.28 21.33
CA SER A 45 8.10 -1.20 21.92
C SER A 45 7.35 0.04 21.46
N ILE A 46 6.02 -0.06 21.43
CA ILE A 46 5.15 1.07 21.10
C ILE A 46 5.38 2.26 22.05
N ASP A 47 5.64 1.99 23.33
CA ASP A 47 5.91 3.04 24.31
C ASP A 47 7.22 3.77 24.00
N LYS A 48 8.30 3.05 23.69
CA LYS A 48 9.57 3.66 23.25
C LYS A 48 9.37 4.52 22.00
N LEU A 49 8.63 4.00 21.00
CA LEU A 49 8.33 4.75 19.78
C LEU A 49 7.51 6.01 20.06
N HIS A 50 6.52 5.92 20.95
CA HIS A 50 5.76 7.08 21.39
C HIS A 50 6.63 8.12 22.11
N GLU A 51 7.52 7.68 22.99
CA GLU A 51 8.44 8.58 23.71
C GLU A 51 9.38 9.36 22.75
N LEU A 52 9.93 8.68 21.75
CA LEU A 52 10.82 9.29 20.78
C LEU A 52 10.11 10.20 19.79
N THR A 53 8.92 9.80 19.34
CA THR A 53 8.26 10.45 18.20
C THR A 53 7.12 11.36 18.57
N LYS A 54 6.53 11.18 19.76
CA LYS A 54 5.27 11.80 20.21
C LYS A 54 4.05 11.45 19.33
N ILE A 55 4.18 10.45 18.43
CA ILE A 55 3.07 9.92 17.65
C ILE A 55 2.15 9.12 18.56
N ASP A 56 0.84 9.31 18.43
CA ASP A 56 -0.13 8.60 19.24
C ASP A 56 0.01 7.07 19.05
N ARG A 57 -0.13 6.34 20.16
CA ARG A 57 0.03 4.87 20.20
C ARG A 57 -0.91 4.13 19.25
N TRP A 58 -2.11 4.66 19.04
CA TRP A 58 -3.07 4.06 18.12
C TRP A 58 -2.51 3.95 16.70
N PHE A 59 -1.87 5.01 16.19
CA PHE A 59 -1.23 4.97 14.88
C PHE A 59 -0.04 4.02 14.85
N LEU A 60 0.77 4.00 15.92
CA LEU A 60 1.92 3.10 16.02
C LEU A 60 1.49 1.63 16.02
N TYR A 61 0.40 1.28 16.69
CA TYR A 61 -0.18 -0.07 16.62
C TYR A 61 -0.65 -0.41 15.20
N LYS A 62 -1.24 0.54 14.46
CA LYS A 62 -1.65 0.30 13.06
C LYS A 62 -0.44 0.04 12.15
N LEU A 63 0.65 0.77 12.36
CA LEU A 63 1.91 0.52 11.65
C LEU A 63 2.52 -0.83 12.03
N LYS A 64 2.46 -1.19 13.31
CA LYS A 64 2.92 -2.51 13.78
C LYS A 64 2.18 -3.65 13.09
N ASN A 65 0.87 -3.55 12.87
CA ASN A 65 0.10 -4.58 12.17
C ASN A 65 0.65 -4.85 10.75
N ILE A 66 1.21 -3.82 10.08
CA ILE A 66 1.83 -3.99 8.77
C ILE A 66 3.16 -4.76 8.90
N VAL A 67 3.97 -4.45 9.90
CA VAL A 67 5.24 -5.17 10.16
C VAL A 67 4.97 -6.62 10.57
N ASP A 68 3.98 -6.84 11.44
CA ASP A 68 3.58 -8.19 11.84
C ASP A 68 3.13 -9.02 10.61
N LYS A 69 2.41 -8.40 9.67
CA LYS A 69 2.00 -9.05 8.40
C LYS A 69 3.19 -9.30 7.47
N GLU A 70 4.18 -8.42 7.43
CA GLU A 70 5.43 -8.66 6.71
C GLU A 70 6.13 -9.93 7.22
N HIS A 71 6.32 -10.04 8.54
CA HIS A 71 6.93 -11.22 9.17
C HIS A 71 6.11 -12.49 8.89
N GLU A 72 4.77 -12.41 8.93
CA GLU A 72 3.92 -13.56 8.58
C GLU A 72 4.12 -13.98 7.13
N LEU A 73 4.18 -13.04 6.18
CA LEU A 73 4.43 -13.36 4.78
C LEU A 73 5.80 -13.99 4.54
N GLU A 74 6.82 -13.61 5.30
CA GLU A 74 8.16 -14.16 5.21
C GLU A 74 8.26 -15.63 5.65
N THR A 75 7.28 -16.14 6.40
CA THR A 75 7.25 -17.55 6.82
C THR A 75 6.93 -18.51 5.68
N PHE A 76 6.29 -18.03 4.60
CA PHE A 76 5.96 -18.81 3.43
C PHE A 76 7.13 -18.84 2.42
N ASN A 77 7.20 -19.90 1.61
CA ASN A 77 8.25 -20.06 0.59
C ASN A 77 7.67 -20.15 -0.82
N SER A 78 6.36 -20.29 -0.95
CA SER A 78 5.68 -20.32 -2.25
C SER A 78 4.27 -19.72 -2.15
N LEU A 79 3.76 -19.23 -3.29
CA LEU A 79 2.40 -18.71 -3.39
C LEU A 79 1.33 -19.81 -3.13
N ASN A 80 1.66 -21.06 -3.39
CA ASN A 80 0.72 -22.18 -3.18
C ASN A 80 0.52 -22.49 -1.70
N GLU A 81 1.50 -22.20 -0.87
CA GLU A 81 1.42 -22.35 0.58
C GLU A 81 0.66 -21.20 1.25
N LEU A 82 0.49 -20.07 0.56
CA LEU A 82 -0.10 -18.85 1.12
C LEU A 82 -1.63 -19.00 1.20
N PRO A 83 -2.23 -18.99 2.41
CA PRO A 83 -3.67 -19.06 2.59
C PRO A 83 -4.38 -17.84 2.01
N ASP A 84 -5.63 -18.02 1.56
CA ASP A 84 -6.42 -16.96 0.93
C ASP A 84 -6.73 -15.79 1.86
N ASP A 85 -6.99 -16.08 3.12
CA ASP A 85 -7.25 -15.07 4.16
C ASP A 85 -6.00 -14.24 4.48
N VAL A 86 -4.82 -14.88 4.55
CA VAL A 86 -3.54 -14.18 4.73
C VAL A 86 -3.25 -13.28 3.53
N LEU A 87 -3.44 -13.79 2.32
CA LEU A 87 -3.24 -13.02 1.08
C LEU A 87 -4.23 -11.85 0.99
N ARG A 88 -5.50 -12.06 1.30
CA ARG A 88 -6.53 -11.02 1.33
C ARG A 88 -6.18 -9.94 2.35
N HIS A 89 -5.87 -10.32 3.58
CA HIS A 89 -5.51 -9.38 4.64
C HIS A 89 -4.24 -8.59 4.30
N ALA A 90 -3.24 -9.21 3.66
CA ALA A 90 -2.08 -8.47 3.15
C ALA A 90 -2.47 -7.40 2.11
N LYS A 91 -3.40 -7.72 1.19
CA LYS A 91 -3.92 -6.75 0.22
C LYS A 91 -4.71 -5.62 0.91
N GLU A 92 -5.50 -5.92 1.93
CA GLU A 92 -6.24 -4.93 2.73
C GLU A 92 -5.31 -3.99 3.49
N LEU A 93 -4.18 -4.50 4.00
CA LEU A 93 -3.13 -3.70 4.63
C LEU A 93 -2.26 -2.90 3.64
N GLY A 94 -2.52 -3.04 2.33
CA GLY A 94 -1.88 -2.24 1.29
C GLY A 94 -0.62 -2.86 0.66
N PHE A 95 -0.31 -4.11 0.94
CA PHE A 95 0.80 -4.79 0.27
C PHE A 95 0.56 -4.89 -1.24
N SER A 96 1.52 -4.44 -2.03
CA SER A 96 1.51 -4.60 -3.48
C SER A 96 1.82 -6.05 -3.88
N ASP A 97 1.45 -6.42 -5.10
CA ASP A 97 1.82 -7.74 -5.62
C ASP A 97 3.36 -7.91 -5.66
N PHE A 98 4.11 -6.82 -5.88
CA PHE A 98 5.57 -6.80 -5.78
C PHE A 98 6.08 -7.19 -4.38
N GLN A 99 5.56 -6.53 -3.33
CA GLN A 99 5.98 -6.80 -1.94
C GLN A 99 5.65 -8.24 -1.54
N ILE A 100 4.44 -8.73 -1.84
CA ILE A 100 4.03 -10.11 -1.57
C ILE A 100 4.95 -11.10 -2.29
N THR A 101 5.20 -10.87 -3.60
CA THR A 101 6.12 -11.72 -4.36
C THR A 101 7.49 -11.80 -3.71
N ARG A 102 8.07 -10.64 -3.38
CA ARG A 102 9.41 -10.56 -2.80
C ARG A 102 9.52 -11.27 -1.45
N LEU A 103 8.54 -11.09 -0.57
CA LEU A 103 8.54 -11.67 0.77
C LEU A 103 8.32 -13.19 0.72
N VAL A 104 7.36 -13.64 -0.09
CA VAL A 104 6.97 -15.06 -0.15
C VAL A 104 7.94 -15.89 -0.99
N THR A 105 8.34 -15.40 -2.17
CA THR A 105 9.14 -16.22 -3.10
C THR A 105 10.65 -16.03 -2.93
N LYS A 106 11.07 -15.00 -2.23
CA LYS A 106 12.49 -14.67 -1.98
C LYS A 106 13.35 -14.65 -3.26
N CYS A 107 12.71 -14.33 -4.39
CA CYS A 107 13.33 -14.39 -5.71
C CYS A 107 14.35 -13.28 -5.95
N SER A 108 15.22 -13.50 -6.94
CA SER A 108 16.17 -12.50 -7.43
C SER A 108 15.47 -11.32 -8.12
N SER A 109 16.21 -10.23 -8.32
CA SER A 109 15.70 -9.05 -9.03
C SER A 109 15.36 -9.34 -10.48
N ASP A 110 16.05 -10.27 -11.12
CA ASP A 110 15.87 -10.61 -12.53
C ASP A 110 14.58 -11.41 -12.78
N GLU A 111 14.14 -12.17 -11.76
CA GLU A 111 12.93 -13.01 -11.86
C GLU A 111 11.65 -12.29 -11.36
N ILE A 112 11.82 -11.12 -10.72
CA ILE A 112 10.73 -10.47 -9.96
C ILE A 112 9.55 -10.10 -10.86
N ASP A 113 9.78 -9.61 -12.06
CA ASP A 113 8.72 -9.13 -12.96
C ASP A 113 7.79 -10.26 -13.44
N GLU A 114 8.35 -11.43 -13.71
CA GLU A 114 7.54 -12.60 -14.07
C GLU A 114 6.76 -13.13 -12.86
N LYS A 115 7.42 -13.19 -11.72
CA LYS A 115 6.77 -13.69 -10.48
C LYS A 115 5.67 -12.76 -9.98
N ILE A 116 5.78 -11.44 -10.19
CA ILE A 116 4.68 -10.49 -9.91
C ILE A 116 3.44 -10.83 -10.75
N LYS A 117 3.62 -11.15 -12.02
CA LYS A 117 2.49 -11.56 -12.88
C LYS A 117 1.82 -12.83 -12.35
N LEU A 118 2.61 -13.81 -11.91
CA LEU A 118 2.10 -15.04 -11.31
C LEU A 118 1.35 -14.75 -10.00
N THR A 119 1.89 -13.91 -9.12
CA THR A 119 1.21 -13.48 -7.89
C THR A 119 -0.14 -12.82 -8.20
N ARG A 120 -0.18 -11.95 -9.22
CA ARG A 120 -1.42 -11.31 -9.66
C ARG A 120 -2.44 -12.31 -10.18
N LEU A 121 -2.02 -13.27 -11.01
CA LEU A 121 -2.89 -14.32 -11.53
C LEU A 121 -3.41 -15.21 -10.40
N HIS A 122 -2.52 -15.60 -9.48
CA HIS A 122 -2.86 -16.42 -8.33
C HIS A 122 -3.95 -15.78 -7.45
N ARG A 123 -3.79 -14.50 -7.05
CA ARG A 123 -4.82 -13.84 -6.25
C ARG A 123 -6.13 -13.63 -7.02
N LYS A 124 -6.06 -13.35 -8.33
CA LYS A 124 -7.26 -13.17 -9.16
C LYS A 124 -8.06 -14.47 -9.31
N SER A 125 -7.39 -15.60 -9.49
CA SER A 125 -8.05 -16.92 -9.56
C SER A 125 -8.78 -17.29 -8.26
N ARG A 126 -8.35 -16.70 -7.12
CA ARG A 126 -8.98 -16.87 -5.80
C ARG A 126 -10.00 -15.77 -5.46
N GLY A 127 -10.40 -14.96 -6.45
CA GLY A 127 -11.36 -13.87 -6.26
C GLY A 127 -10.86 -12.72 -5.37
N ILE A 128 -9.54 -12.61 -5.16
CA ILE A 128 -8.94 -11.49 -4.41
C ILE A 128 -8.66 -10.36 -5.38
N VAL A 129 -9.66 -9.53 -5.62
CA VAL A 129 -9.65 -8.39 -6.53
C VAL A 129 -10.10 -7.13 -5.78
N PRO A 130 -9.60 -5.95 -6.16
CA PRO A 130 -10.08 -4.72 -5.56
C PRO A 130 -11.48 -4.38 -6.05
N VAL A 131 -12.18 -3.59 -5.27
CA VAL A 131 -13.46 -2.98 -5.62
C VAL A 131 -13.27 -1.49 -5.83
N VAL A 132 -14.14 -0.88 -6.65
CA VAL A 132 -14.14 0.56 -6.91
C VAL A 132 -15.12 1.22 -5.95
N LYS A 133 -14.62 2.18 -5.18
CA LYS A 133 -15.43 2.98 -4.27
C LYS A 133 -15.47 4.43 -4.73
N GLN A 134 -16.61 5.07 -4.54
CA GLN A 134 -16.79 6.50 -4.78
C GLN A 134 -16.47 7.28 -3.49
N ILE A 135 -15.75 8.41 -3.64
CA ILE A 135 -15.51 9.29 -2.49
C ILE A 135 -16.78 10.05 -2.19
N ASP A 136 -17.28 9.87 -0.97
CA ASP A 136 -18.36 10.69 -0.44
C ASP A 136 -17.80 12.04 0.02
N THR A 137 -18.28 13.11 -0.61
CA THR A 137 -17.87 14.49 -0.30
C THR A 137 -18.90 15.24 0.53
N LEU A 138 -20.02 14.60 0.86
CA LEU A 138 -21.20 15.24 1.49
C LEU A 138 -21.60 14.56 2.81
N ALA A 139 -20.68 13.84 3.47
CA ALA A 139 -20.87 13.17 4.75
C ALA A 139 -22.12 12.27 4.81
N ALA A 140 -22.46 11.61 3.69
CA ALA A 140 -23.66 10.80 3.50
C ALA A 140 -25.01 11.54 3.67
N GLU A 141 -25.01 12.87 3.73
CA GLU A 141 -26.23 13.68 3.78
C GLU A 141 -26.97 13.70 2.43
N TYR A 142 -26.19 13.63 1.33
CA TYR A 142 -26.69 13.52 -0.04
C TYR A 142 -25.88 12.49 -0.83
N PRO A 143 -26.47 11.83 -1.84
CA PRO A 143 -25.72 10.98 -2.74
C PRO A 143 -24.57 11.76 -3.39
N ALA A 144 -23.34 11.23 -3.30
CA ALA A 144 -22.18 11.83 -3.92
C ALA A 144 -22.34 11.83 -5.44
N GLN A 145 -22.24 13.01 -6.07
CA GLN A 145 -22.34 13.20 -7.51
C GLN A 145 -20.98 13.36 -8.18
N THR A 146 -19.90 13.27 -7.38
CA THR A 146 -18.54 13.40 -7.87
C THR A 146 -18.06 12.08 -8.46
N ASN A 147 -17.26 12.15 -9.52
CA ASN A 147 -16.63 10.98 -10.14
C ASN A 147 -15.24 10.71 -9.55
N TYR A 148 -14.99 11.07 -8.29
CA TYR A 148 -13.77 10.72 -7.60
C TYR A 148 -13.86 9.29 -7.07
N LEU A 149 -13.02 8.41 -7.62
CA LEU A 149 -13.04 6.99 -7.37
C LEU A 149 -11.71 6.54 -6.80
N TYR A 150 -11.73 5.48 -6.01
CA TYR A 150 -10.53 4.79 -5.56
C TYR A 150 -10.71 3.28 -5.58
N LEU A 151 -9.60 2.56 -5.67
CA LEU A 151 -9.56 1.10 -5.59
C LEU A 151 -9.16 0.67 -4.19
N THR A 152 -9.90 -0.28 -3.63
CA THR A 152 -9.62 -0.84 -2.30
C THR A 152 -9.90 -2.33 -2.25
N TYR A 153 -9.16 -3.05 -1.40
CA TYR A 153 -9.45 -4.44 -1.07
C TYR A 153 -10.33 -4.57 0.19
N GLY A 154 -10.52 -3.49 0.95
CA GLY A 154 -11.33 -3.46 2.17
C GLY A 154 -12.83 -3.24 1.94
N GLY A 155 -13.32 -3.39 0.71
CA GLY A 155 -14.74 -3.21 0.39
C GLY A 155 -15.43 -4.51 -0.01
N THR A 156 -16.75 -4.58 0.20
CA THR A 156 -17.57 -5.76 -0.14
C THR A 156 -18.15 -5.72 -1.56
N GLY A 157 -18.09 -4.58 -2.25
CA GLY A 157 -18.62 -4.42 -3.61
C GLY A 157 -18.25 -3.07 -4.20
N SER A 158 -18.38 -2.95 -5.53
CA SER A 158 -18.13 -1.71 -6.26
C SER A 158 -19.36 -0.80 -6.23
N ASP A 159 -19.14 0.51 -6.03
CA ASP A 159 -20.19 1.53 -6.09
C ASP A 159 -20.51 1.93 -7.55
N VAL A 160 -19.61 1.59 -8.48
CA VAL A 160 -19.74 1.93 -9.89
C VAL A 160 -20.21 0.70 -10.68
N LYS A 161 -21.23 0.89 -11.54
CA LYS A 161 -21.66 -0.11 -12.50
C LYS A 161 -20.88 0.07 -13.80
N TYR A 162 -20.22 -0.99 -14.26
CA TYR A 162 -19.53 -0.97 -15.55
C TYR A 162 -20.53 -1.09 -16.68
N LEU A 163 -20.44 -0.19 -17.66
CA LEU A 163 -21.37 -0.13 -18.78
C LEU A 163 -21.16 -1.23 -19.84
N GLY A 164 -20.06 -1.92 -19.82
CA GLY A 164 -19.79 -3.06 -20.70
C GLY A 164 -19.61 -2.73 -22.19
N ASP A 165 -19.56 -1.45 -22.53
CA ASP A 165 -19.40 -0.96 -23.89
C ASP A 165 -17.94 -1.01 -24.29
N HIS A 166 -17.24 -1.74 -24.72
CA HIS A 166 -15.81 -1.85 -25.04
C HIS A 166 -15.18 -0.64 -25.76
N ARG A 167 -15.79 0.56 -25.64
CA ARG A 167 -15.33 1.81 -26.24
C ARG A 167 -14.67 2.76 -25.26
N SER A 168 -14.36 2.30 -24.04
CA SER A 168 -13.74 3.12 -23.01
C SER A 168 -12.23 3.19 -23.22
N VAL A 169 -11.68 4.40 -23.08
CA VAL A 169 -10.24 4.66 -23.11
C VAL A 169 -9.80 5.10 -21.72
N VAL A 170 -8.72 4.54 -21.21
CA VAL A 170 -8.10 4.97 -19.95
C VAL A 170 -6.94 5.90 -20.27
N VAL A 171 -7.00 7.13 -19.78
CA VAL A 171 -5.90 8.08 -19.86
C VAL A 171 -5.12 8.01 -18.55
N LEU A 172 -3.81 7.76 -18.63
CA LEU A 172 -2.94 7.79 -17.48
C LEU A 172 -2.49 9.22 -17.20
N GLY A 173 -3.04 9.81 -16.15
CA GLY A 173 -2.72 11.17 -15.74
C GLY A 173 -1.37 11.28 -14.99
N SER A 174 -1.14 12.44 -14.37
CA SER A 174 0.12 12.77 -13.68
C SER A 174 0.36 12.03 -12.37
N GLY A 175 -0.60 11.25 -11.90
CA GLY A 175 -0.54 10.49 -10.65
C GLY A 175 -1.11 11.27 -9.46
N ALA A 176 -0.66 10.92 -8.24
CA ALA A 176 -1.18 11.51 -7.02
C ALA A 176 -0.88 13.01 -6.92
N TYR A 177 -1.87 13.80 -6.51
CA TYR A 177 -1.71 15.24 -6.29
C TYR A 177 -0.71 15.52 -5.16
N ARG A 178 0.14 16.48 -5.41
CA ARG A 178 1.17 16.97 -4.48
C ARG A 178 1.52 18.41 -4.81
N ILE A 179 2.33 19.07 -4.00
CA ILE A 179 2.85 20.40 -4.30
C ILE A 179 3.55 20.37 -5.68
N GLY A 180 3.13 21.25 -6.59
CA GLY A 180 3.61 21.33 -7.97
C GLY A 180 2.97 20.34 -8.95
N SER A 181 1.93 19.61 -8.53
CA SER A 181 1.12 18.75 -9.39
C SER A 181 -0.34 18.93 -9.01
N SER A 182 -1.17 19.28 -9.96
CA SER A 182 -2.59 19.58 -9.74
C SER A 182 -3.49 19.02 -10.86
N VAL A 183 -4.79 19.26 -10.74
CA VAL A 183 -5.82 18.78 -11.67
C VAL A 183 -5.61 19.26 -13.11
N GLU A 184 -4.90 20.36 -13.33
CA GLU A 184 -4.60 20.91 -14.66
C GLU A 184 -3.81 19.92 -15.52
N PHE A 185 -2.93 19.11 -14.92
CA PHE A 185 -2.17 18.10 -15.67
C PHE A 185 -3.08 16.97 -16.17
N ASP A 186 -4.07 16.57 -15.38
CA ASP A 186 -5.03 15.54 -15.80
C ASP A 186 -5.99 16.11 -16.85
N TRP A 187 -6.42 17.36 -16.69
CA TRP A 187 -7.21 18.07 -17.71
C TRP A 187 -6.49 18.13 -19.05
N CYS A 188 -5.22 18.54 -19.08
CA CYS A 188 -4.41 18.57 -20.31
C CYS A 188 -4.19 17.17 -20.91
N GLY A 189 -4.14 16.13 -20.09
CA GLY A 189 -3.98 14.76 -20.55
C GLY A 189 -5.23 14.18 -21.21
N VAL A 190 -6.42 14.68 -20.85
CA VAL A 190 -7.71 14.21 -21.38
C VAL A 190 -8.13 14.99 -22.63
N ASN A 191 -7.79 16.27 -22.74
CA ASN A 191 -8.09 17.12 -23.87
C ASN A 191 -6.99 17.10 -24.92
#